data_b635a89c7345d6598056a8d8ff15bc2f
#
_entry.id   b635a89c7345d6598056a8d8ff15bc2f
#
_cell.length_a   1.000
_cell.length_b   1.000
_cell.length_c   1.000
_cell.angle_alpha   90.00
_cell.angle_beta   90.00
_cell.angle_gamma   90.00
#
_symmetry.space_group_name_H-M   'P 1'
#
loop_
_entity.id
_entity.type
_entity.pdbx_description
1 polymer ?
#
loop_
_entity_poly.entity_id
_entity_poly.type
_entity_poly.pdbx_seq_one_letter_code
_entity_poly.pdbx_strand_id
1 'polypeptide(L)'
;MTAVTGQQHWTSKKTADGDVKLFLWEKFVGSPEGKPAVLFVHGSSMASQPTFDLSVPGRPDSSVMDWFAERGFVCWCVDMEGYGRSDKRRDIYCDIANGADDLKAATDQIAATRGVKSFLTYGISSGALRAALFAQRYPERVSRLALDAFVWTGEGAPTLVQRRKKLPEFLANKRRPIDRAFVRSIFSRDHPDCADANTVEAFADAILALDDSMPNGTYIDMCSKLPVVDPAKITVPTLLLRGQFDGIAGMDDLIEFFKRLPSPDKQFTVLNGISHASFQQKNYKMVYQILHAYFTQPAPAYTAHS
;
A
#
# COMPACT_ATOMS: atom_id res chain seq x y z
N MET A 1 -19.39 -7.85 -22.23
CA MET A 1 -18.45 -8.06 -21.08
C MET A 1 -19.24 -7.90 -19.81
N THR A 2 -19.06 -8.76 -18.83
CA THR A 2 -19.71 -8.62 -17.52
C THR A 2 -19.08 -7.41 -16.82
N ALA A 3 -19.92 -6.52 -16.26
CA ALA A 3 -19.43 -5.31 -15.60
C ALA A 3 -18.67 -5.64 -14.30
N VAL A 4 -17.72 -4.79 -13.94
CA VAL A 4 -17.06 -4.86 -12.63
C VAL A 4 -18.06 -4.51 -11.54
N THR A 5 -18.17 -5.35 -10.53
CA THR A 5 -19.02 -5.13 -9.35
C THR A 5 -18.17 -4.61 -8.20
N GLY A 6 -18.64 -3.57 -7.52
CA GLY A 6 -18.05 -3.04 -6.28
C GLY A 6 -18.96 -3.29 -5.09
N GLN A 7 -18.39 -3.71 -3.95
CA GLN A 7 -19.13 -3.95 -2.69
C GLN A 7 -18.41 -3.35 -1.48
N GLN A 8 -19.20 -2.75 -0.59
CA GLN A 8 -18.71 -2.24 0.68
C GLN A 8 -18.83 -3.32 1.76
N HIS A 9 -17.79 -3.45 2.56
CA HIS A 9 -17.78 -4.33 3.73
C HIS A 9 -17.24 -3.58 4.95
N TRP A 10 -17.51 -4.13 6.10
CA TRP A 10 -17.05 -3.59 7.37
C TRP A 10 -16.55 -4.71 8.26
N THR A 11 -15.51 -4.40 9.02
CA THR A 11 -15.03 -5.26 10.10
C THR A 11 -14.80 -4.45 11.36
N SER A 12 -14.51 -5.12 12.45
CA SER A 12 -14.20 -4.51 13.72
C SER A 12 -12.88 -5.05 14.26
N LYS A 13 -11.96 -4.17 14.57
CA LYS A 13 -10.73 -4.49 15.31
C LYS A 13 -10.98 -4.24 16.80
N LYS A 14 -10.77 -5.26 17.63
CA LYS A 14 -10.85 -5.11 19.10
C LYS A 14 -9.59 -4.44 19.63
N THR A 15 -9.75 -3.46 20.49
CA THR A 15 -8.64 -2.75 21.17
C THR A 15 -8.98 -2.57 22.67
N ALA A 16 -7.99 -2.15 23.45
CA ALA A 16 -8.21 -1.83 24.86
C ALA A 16 -9.21 -0.68 25.07
N ASP A 17 -9.30 0.23 24.09
CA ASP A 17 -10.18 1.40 24.11
C ASP A 17 -11.57 1.12 23.49
N GLY A 18 -11.88 -0.14 23.17
CA GLY A 18 -13.10 -0.57 22.50
C GLY A 18 -12.90 -0.98 21.04
N ASP A 19 -14.00 -1.22 20.35
CA ASP A 19 -14.01 -1.69 18.98
C ASP A 19 -13.77 -0.55 17.98
N VAL A 20 -12.86 -0.78 17.03
CA VAL A 20 -12.54 0.13 15.93
C VAL A 20 -13.16 -0.41 14.65
N LYS A 21 -14.06 0.34 14.04
CA LYS A 21 -14.72 -0.03 12.80
C LYS A 21 -13.81 0.29 11.60
N LEU A 22 -13.56 -0.70 10.75
CA LEU A 22 -12.75 -0.57 9.54
C LEU A 22 -13.61 -0.79 8.29
N PHE A 23 -13.41 0.07 7.30
CA PHE A 23 -14.05 0.00 6.00
C PHE A 23 -13.21 -0.81 5.03
N LEU A 24 -13.86 -1.74 4.29
CA LEU A 24 -13.25 -2.50 3.20
C LEU A 24 -14.04 -2.27 1.91
N TRP A 25 -13.32 -2.21 0.83
CA TRP A 25 -13.87 -2.13 -0.52
C TRP A 25 -13.45 -3.35 -1.32
N GLU A 26 -14.41 -3.99 -1.98
CA GLU A 26 -14.20 -5.18 -2.81
C GLU A 26 -14.59 -4.88 -4.26
N LYS A 27 -13.81 -5.40 -5.22
CA LYS A 27 -14.16 -5.38 -6.66
C LYS A 27 -13.90 -6.72 -7.33
N PHE A 28 -14.82 -7.15 -8.21
CA PHE A 28 -14.72 -8.40 -8.96
C PHE A 28 -15.61 -8.37 -10.21
N VAL A 29 -15.41 -9.32 -11.11
CA VAL A 29 -16.29 -9.56 -12.29
C VAL A 29 -16.95 -10.92 -12.14
N GLY A 30 -18.27 -11.01 -12.34
CA GLY A 30 -19.04 -12.26 -12.17
C GLY A 30 -19.05 -12.78 -10.74
N SER A 31 -18.91 -14.11 -10.53
CA SER A 31 -18.78 -14.67 -9.18
C SER A 31 -17.39 -14.40 -8.59
N PRO A 32 -17.28 -13.95 -7.32
CA PRO A 32 -16.00 -13.81 -6.63
C PRO A 32 -15.44 -15.16 -6.11
N GLU A 33 -16.23 -16.20 -6.09
CA GLU A 33 -15.87 -17.49 -5.48
C GLU A 33 -14.75 -18.20 -6.22
N GLY A 34 -13.78 -18.74 -5.49
CA GLY A 34 -12.66 -19.52 -6.02
C GLY A 34 -11.59 -18.69 -6.75
N LYS A 35 -11.74 -17.37 -6.85
CA LYS A 35 -10.77 -16.48 -7.49
C LYS A 35 -9.64 -16.12 -6.53
N PRO A 36 -8.41 -15.89 -7.04
CA PRO A 36 -7.32 -15.37 -6.23
C PRO A 36 -7.66 -13.96 -5.72
N ALA A 37 -7.36 -13.71 -4.45
CA ALA A 37 -7.64 -12.43 -3.82
C ALA A 37 -6.37 -11.55 -3.76
N VAL A 38 -6.49 -10.31 -4.23
CA VAL A 38 -5.45 -9.28 -4.09
C VAL A 38 -5.88 -8.31 -2.98
N LEU A 39 -4.97 -8.08 -2.03
CA LEU A 39 -5.14 -7.09 -0.96
C LEU A 39 -4.21 -5.89 -1.21
N PHE A 40 -4.79 -4.72 -1.42
CA PHE A 40 -4.10 -3.46 -1.64
C PHE A 40 -4.03 -2.64 -0.36
N VAL A 41 -2.82 -2.18 0.02
CA VAL A 41 -2.51 -1.50 1.28
C VAL A 41 -1.99 -0.10 1.03
N HIS A 42 -2.77 0.93 1.40
CA HIS A 42 -2.50 2.33 1.11
C HIS A 42 -1.40 2.96 2.00
N GLY A 43 -0.83 4.05 1.51
CA GLY A 43 0.21 4.83 2.19
C GLY A 43 -0.30 5.81 3.24
N SER A 44 0.59 6.72 3.70
CA SER A 44 0.36 7.62 4.85
C SER A 44 -0.54 8.82 4.59
N SER A 45 -0.83 9.14 3.34
CA SER A 45 -1.41 10.43 2.98
C SER A 45 -2.68 10.30 2.14
N MET A 46 -3.29 9.13 2.16
CA MET A 46 -4.41 8.79 1.30
C MET A 46 -5.22 7.62 1.86
N ALA A 47 -6.53 7.63 1.64
CA ALA A 47 -7.41 6.48 1.88
C ALA A 47 -7.28 5.45 0.75
N SER A 48 -7.85 4.26 0.92
CA SER A 48 -7.66 3.14 0.02
C SER A 48 -8.32 3.32 -1.36
N GLN A 49 -9.60 3.73 -1.40
CA GLN A 49 -10.30 3.90 -2.69
C GLN A 49 -9.65 4.97 -3.59
N PRO A 50 -9.29 6.17 -3.12
CA PRO A 50 -8.55 7.13 -3.94
C PRO A 50 -7.25 6.57 -4.50
N THR A 51 -6.60 5.68 -3.76
CA THR A 51 -5.32 5.10 -4.19
C THR A 51 -5.49 4.00 -5.23
N PHE A 52 -6.49 3.12 -5.06
CA PHE A 52 -6.57 1.88 -5.84
C PHE A 52 -7.79 1.78 -6.75
N ASP A 53 -8.81 2.60 -6.52
CA ASP A 53 -10.05 2.63 -7.32
C ASP A 53 -10.37 4.04 -7.83
N LEU A 54 -9.35 4.75 -8.28
CA LEU A 54 -9.48 6.11 -8.81
C LEU A 54 -10.07 6.09 -10.22
N SER A 55 -11.14 6.85 -10.44
CA SER A 55 -11.64 7.15 -11.78
C SER A 55 -11.11 8.50 -12.25
N VAL A 56 -10.42 8.51 -13.39
CA VAL A 56 -9.86 9.73 -14.00
C VAL A 56 -10.46 9.92 -15.40
N PRO A 57 -11.15 11.02 -15.65
CA PRO A 57 -11.69 11.31 -16.97
C PRO A 57 -10.60 11.29 -18.06
N GLY A 58 -10.85 10.57 -19.15
CA GLY A 58 -9.91 10.46 -20.26
C GLY A 58 -8.70 9.56 -20.01
N ARG A 59 -8.59 8.92 -18.86
CA ARG A 59 -7.53 7.96 -18.54
C ARG A 59 -8.11 6.54 -18.45
N PRO A 60 -7.95 5.70 -19.47
CA PRO A 60 -8.45 4.33 -19.44
C PRO A 60 -7.69 3.51 -18.38
N ASP A 61 -8.39 2.53 -17.79
CA ASP A 61 -7.84 1.64 -16.75
C ASP A 61 -7.23 2.42 -15.56
N SER A 62 -7.81 3.55 -15.16
CA SER A 62 -7.30 4.35 -14.05
C SER A 62 -7.45 3.67 -12.68
N SER A 63 -8.41 2.74 -12.54
CA SER A 63 -8.58 1.89 -11.36
C SER A 63 -7.75 0.61 -11.51
N VAL A 64 -6.74 0.43 -10.65
CA VAL A 64 -6.01 -0.85 -10.60
C VAL A 64 -6.91 -1.99 -10.15
N MET A 65 -7.89 -1.72 -9.29
CA MET A 65 -8.82 -2.74 -8.82
C MET A 65 -9.72 -3.24 -9.96
N ASP A 66 -10.22 -2.36 -10.84
CA ASP A 66 -10.98 -2.75 -12.03
C ASP A 66 -10.11 -3.58 -12.99
N TRP A 67 -8.90 -3.09 -13.24
CA TRP A 67 -7.97 -3.75 -14.15
C TRP A 67 -7.63 -5.19 -13.71
N PHE A 68 -7.43 -5.44 -12.42
CA PHE A 68 -7.22 -6.78 -11.87
C PHE A 68 -8.52 -7.61 -11.83
N ALA A 69 -9.66 -7.00 -11.47
CA ALA A 69 -10.95 -7.69 -11.44
C ALA A 69 -11.33 -8.25 -12.82
N GLU A 70 -11.11 -7.47 -13.88
CA GLU A 70 -11.31 -7.89 -15.28
C GLU A 70 -10.40 -9.06 -15.70
N ARG A 71 -9.30 -9.29 -14.97
CA ARG A 71 -8.33 -10.39 -15.18
C ARG A 71 -8.53 -11.56 -14.25
N GLY A 72 -9.70 -11.65 -13.61
CA GLY A 72 -10.11 -12.82 -12.82
C GLY A 72 -9.71 -12.81 -11.36
N PHE A 73 -9.32 -11.64 -10.82
CA PHE A 73 -9.05 -11.50 -9.39
C PHE A 73 -10.25 -10.95 -8.62
N VAL A 74 -10.27 -11.22 -7.32
CA VAL A 74 -11.07 -10.47 -6.36
C VAL A 74 -10.15 -9.47 -5.67
N CYS A 75 -10.43 -8.18 -5.86
CA CYS A 75 -9.59 -7.10 -5.37
C CYS A 75 -10.18 -6.52 -4.09
N TRP A 76 -9.36 -6.39 -3.07
CA TRP A 76 -9.72 -5.81 -1.80
C TRP A 76 -8.80 -4.65 -1.44
N CYS A 77 -9.36 -3.62 -0.83
CA CYS A 77 -8.57 -2.64 -0.11
C CYS A 77 -9.27 -2.29 1.21
N VAL A 78 -8.50 -1.79 2.17
CA VAL A 78 -8.98 -1.40 3.49
C VAL A 78 -8.52 0.02 3.81
N ASP A 79 -9.45 0.84 4.30
CA ASP A 79 -9.07 2.09 4.95
C ASP A 79 -8.53 1.75 6.35
N MET A 80 -7.25 2.05 6.59
CA MET A 80 -6.65 1.89 7.92
C MET A 80 -7.35 2.78 8.93
N GLU A 81 -7.31 2.42 10.20
CA GLU A 81 -7.78 3.31 11.27
C GLU A 81 -7.17 4.71 11.13
N GLY A 82 -8.00 5.72 11.24
CA GLY A 82 -7.61 7.11 11.07
C GLY A 82 -7.74 7.66 9.64
N TYR A 83 -8.14 6.84 8.65
CA TYR A 83 -8.24 7.21 7.23
C TYR A 83 -9.62 6.90 6.65
N GLY A 84 -10.00 7.66 5.64
CA GLY A 84 -11.16 7.40 4.79
C GLY A 84 -12.46 7.23 5.56
N ARG A 85 -13.12 6.10 5.37
CA ARG A 85 -14.38 5.74 6.03
C ARG A 85 -14.21 4.97 7.34
N SER A 86 -12.99 4.53 7.66
CA SER A 86 -12.69 3.86 8.92
C SER A 86 -12.75 4.82 10.11
N ASP A 87 -12.87 4.27 11.31
CA ASP A 87 -12.91 5.07 12.53
C ASP A 87 -11.68 5.97 12.68
N LYS A 88 -11.93 7.22 13.16
CA LYS A 88 -10.92 8.27 13.38
C LYS A 88 -10.97 8.80 14.82
N ARG A 89 -11.72 8.11 15.71
CA ARG A 89 -12.12 8.66 17.02
C ARG A 89 -11.06 8.51 18.10
N ARG A 90 -10.19 7.49 17.99
CA ARG A 90 -9.18 7.25 19.03
C ARG A 90 -8.09 8.31 19.00
N ASP A 91 -7.66 8.74 20.18
CA ASP A 91 -6.58 9.70 20.35
C ASP A 91 -5.19 9.02 20.25
N ILE A 92 -4.91 8.38 19.11
CA ILE A 92 -3.66 7.66 18.82
C ILE A 92 -2.98 8.16 17.53
N TYR A 93 -1.73 7.81 17.35
CA TYR A 93 -0.96 8.20 16.17
C TYR A 93 -1.24 7.36 14.92
N CYS A 94 -1.86 6.17 15.02
CA CYS A 94 -2.08 5.20 13.94
C CYS A 94 -0.76 4.86 13.21
N ASP A 95 0.17 4.25 13.91
CA ASP A 95 1.50 3.90 13.43
C ASP A 95 1.50 2.67 12.50
N ILE A 96 2.68 2.21 12.10
CA ILE A 96 2.83 1.04 11.21
C ILE A 96 2.29 -0.22 11.89
N ALA A 97 2.55 -0.41 13.18
CA ALA A 97 2.09 -1.58 13.93
C ALA A 97 0.55 -1.62 14.01
N ASN A 98 -0.09 -0.48 14.29
CA ASN A 98 -1.54 -0.37 14.27
C ASN A 98 -2.14 -0.74 12.90
N GLY A 99 -1.48 -0.34 11.80
CA GLY A 99 -1.91 -0.71 10.46
C GLY A 99 -1.74 -2.20 10.15
N ALA A 100 -0.72 -2.88 10.70
CA ALA A 100 -0.60 -4.33 10.57
C ALA A 100 -1.73 -5.06 11.33
N ASP A 101 -2.19 -4.51 12.46
CA ASP A 101 -3.35 -5.04 13.20
C ASP A 101 -4.66 -4.79 12.45
N ASP A 102 -4.79 -3.65 11.74
CA ASP A 102 -5.91 -3.40 10.83
C ASP A 102 -5.97 -4.43 9.68
N LEU A 103 -4.82 -4.77 9.10
CA LEU A 103 -4.72 -5.81 8.07
C LEU A 103 -5.13 -7.19 8.59
N LYS A 104 -4.79 -7.51 9.84
CA LYS A 104 -5.23 -8.77 10.48
C LYS A 104 -6.75 -8.82 10.58
N ALA A 105 -7.40 -7.76 11.08
CA ALA A 105 -8.86 -7.70 11.17
C ALA A 105 -9.53 -7.74 9.79
N ALA A 106 -8.97 -7.01 8.80
CA ALA A 106 -9.47 -7.01 7.43
C ALA A 106 -9.38 -8.41 6.79
N THR A 107 -8.24 -9.08 6.90
CA THR A 107 -8.04 -10.41 6.33
C THR A 107 -8.88 -11.49 7.01
N ASP A 108 -9.17 -11.37 8.30
CA ASP A 108 -10.11 -12.26 8.99
C ASP A 108 -11.53 -12.08 8.44
N GLN A 109 -11.97 -10.84 8.21
CA GLN A 109 -13.28 -10.57 7.62
C GLN A 109 -13.38 -11.10 6.18
N ILE A 110 -12.35 -10.90 5.36
CA ILE A 110 -12.32 -11.40 3.98
C ILE A 110 -12.35 -12.92 3.98
N ALA A 111 -11.60 -13.57 4.87
CA ALA A 111 -11.60 -15.02 5.03
C ALA A 111 -13.01 -15.55 5.41
N ALA A 112 -13.68 -14.88 6.33
CA ALA A 112 -15.05 -15.22 6.72
C ALA A 112 -16.07 -15.01 5.59
N THR A 113 -15.87 -13.96 4.76
CA THR A 113 -16.80 -13.60 3.68
C THR A 113 -16.61 -14.44 2.43
N ARG A 114 -15.36 -14.80 2.07
CA ARG A 114 -14.98 -15.41 0.79
C ARG A 114 -14.25 -16.75 0.91
N GLY A 115 -13.98 -17.23 2.10
CA GLY A 115 -13.23 -18.48 2.33
C GLY A 115 -11.74 -18.40 1.97
N VAL A 116 -11.22 -17.18 1.68
CA VAL A 116 -9.83 -16.96 1.28
C VAL A 116 -8.93 -17.08 2.50
N LYS A 117 -7.87 -17.89 2.42
CA LYS A 117 -6.93 -18.11 3.54
C LYS A 117 -5.65 -17.27 3.43
N SER A 118 -5.19 -17.02 2.20
CA SER A 118 -3.98 -16.24 1.94
C SER A 118 -4.18 -15.29 0.76
N PHE A 119 -3.43 -14.20 0.76
CA PHE A 119 -3.62 -13.07 -0.14
C PHE A 119 -2.37 -12.76 -0.96
N LEU A 120 -2.57 -12.37 -2.21
CA LEU A 120 -1.60 -11.64 -3.00
C LEU A 120 -1.61 -10.21 -2.45
N THR A 121 -0.57 -9.80 -1.74
CA THR A 121 -0.58 -8.55 -0.98
C THR A 121 0.33 -7.52 -1.65
N TYR A 122 -0.23 -6.35 -1.95
CA TYR A 122 0.51 -5.19 -2.44
C TYR A 122 0.42 -4.05 -1.43
N GLY A 123 1.55 -3.44 -1.10
CA GLY A 123 1.59 -2.23 -0.29
C GLY A 123 2.44 -1.15 -0.93
N ILE A 124 2.02 0.11 -0.78
CA ILE A 124 2.77 1.27 -1.29
C ILE A 124 3.19 2.22 -0.17
N SER A 125 4.45 2.67 -0.19
CA SER A 125 4.99 3.63 0.79
C SER A 125 4.87 3.09 2.23
N SER A 126 4.26 3.82 3.17
CA SER A 126 3.98 3.26 4.51
C SER A 126 3.01 2.08 4.48
N GLY A 127 2.22 1.93 3.42
CA GLY A 127 1.45 0.71 3.17
C GLY A 127 2.33 -0.49 2.90
N ALA A 128 3.47 -0.30 2.25
CA ALA A 128 4.48 -1.35 2.09
C ALA A 128 5.10 -1.76 3.43
N LEU A 129 5.36 -0.82 4.34
CA LEU A 129 5.80 -1.13 5.70
C LEU A 129 4.75 -1.91 6.50
N ARG A 130 3.46 -1.51 6.40
CA ARG A 130 2.34 -2.23 7.03
C ARG A 130 2.19 -3.65 6.48
N ALA A 131 2.25 -3.80 5.16
CA ALA A 131 2.16 -5.10 4.48
C ALA A 131 3.35 -6.01 4.83
N ALA A 132 4.57 -5.46 4.87
CA ALA A 132 5.78 -6.19 5.26
C ALA A 132 5.72 -6.64 6.73
N LEU A 133 5.30 -5.76 7.65
CA LEU A 133 5.13 -6.11 9.05
C LEU A 133 4.00 -7.13 9.26
N PHE A 134 2.91 -7.02 8.50
CA PHE A 134 1.84 -8.00 8.48
C PHE A 134 2.34 -9.38 7.99
N ALA A 135 3.09 -9.43 6.89
CA ALA A 135 3.68 -10.66 6.38
C ALA A 135 4.70 -11.27 7.35
N GLN A 136 5.47 -10.45 8.07
CA GLN A 136 6.37 -10.90 9.13
C GLN A 136 5.63 -11.54 10.30
N ARG A 137 4.45 -11.01 10.69
CA ARG A 137 3.65 -11.49 11.82
C ARG A 137 2.76 -12.68 11.45
N TYR A 138 2.26 -12.71 10.21
CA TYR A 138 1.26 -13.66 9.70
C TYR A 138 1.63 -14.17 8.32
N PRO A 139 2.78 -14.85 8.15
CA PRO A 139 3.25 -15.31 6.84
C PRO A 139 2.26 -16.25 6.14
N GLU A 140 1.50 -17.03 6.89
CA GLU A 140 0.47 -17.93 6.37
C GLU A 140 -0.70 -17.19 5.68
N ARG A 141 -0.84 -15.90 5.93
CA ARG A 141 -1.86 -15.04 5.31
C ARG A 141 -1.40 -14.39 4.01
N VAL A 142 -0.15 -14.53 3.63
CA VAL A 142 0.42 -13.88 2.44
C VAL A 142 1.00 -14.93 1.51
N SER A 143 0.40 -15.08 0.33
CA SER A 143 0.90 -16.01 -0.69
C SER A 143 2.05 -15.42 -1.52
N ARG A 144 1.98 -14.11 -1.82
CA ARG A 144 3.03 -13.31 -2.45
C ARG A 144 2.94 -11.88 -1.94
N LEU A 145 4.08 -11.25 -1.72
CA LEU A 145 4.20 -9.88 -1.21
C LEU A 145 4.84 -8.98 -2.26
N ALA A 146 4.20 -7.85 -2.58
CA ALA A 146 4.77 -6.80 -3.41
C ALA A 146 4.88 -5.51 -2.61
N LEU A 147 6.09 -4.98 -2.46
CA LEU A 147 6.42 -3.78 -1.69
C LEU A 147 6.87 -2.68 -2.64
N ASP A 148 6.01 -1.69 -2.84
CA ASP A 148 6.24 -0.55 -3.74
C ASP A 148 6.59 0.70 -2.94
N ALA A 149 7.57 1.47 -3.44
CA ALA A 149 8.05 2.68 -2.75
C ALA A 149 8.39 2.43 -1.27
N PHE A 150 8.91 1.26 -0.99
CA PHE A 150 9.26 0.78 0.35
C PHE A 150 10.50 1.47 0.88
N VAL A 151 10.57 1.68 2.17
CA VAL A 151 11.77 2.14 2.88
C VAL A 151 12.10 1.18 4.01
N TRP A 152 13.36 0.78 4.12
CA TRP A 152 13.78 -0.13 5.21
C TRP A 152 14.41 0.63 6.37
N THR A 153 15.63 1.16 6.21
CA THR A 153 16.30 1.99 7.22
C THR A 153 16.12 3.48 6.96
N GLY A 154 15.82 3.85 5.71
CA GLY A 154 15.72 5.22 5.24
C GLY A 154 17.09 5.87 5.04
N GLU A 155 18.16 5.09 4.96
CA GLU A 155 19.48 5.59 4.58
C GLU A 155 19.45 6.01 3.09
N GLY A 156 20.10 7.12 2.79
CA GLY A 156 20.14 7.66 1.43
C GLY A 156 18.80 8.22 0.90
N ALA A 157 17.78 8.42 1.75
CA ALA A 157 16.45 8.91 1.37
C ALA A 157 16.32 10.43 1.57
N PRO A 158 16.48 11.29 0.53
CA PRO A 158 16.51 12.74 0.68
C PRO A 158 15.17 13.29 1.21
N THR A 159 14.05 12.70 0.82
CA THR A 159 12.72 13.11 1.32
C THR A 159 12.57 12.83 2.81
N LEU A 160 13.13 11.73 3.34
CA LEU A 160 13.12 11.47 4.78
C LEU A 160 14.02 12.41 5.55
N VAL A 161 15.19 12.78 5.01
CA VAL A 161 16.06 13.79 5.64
C VAL A 161 15.31 15.11 5.85
N GLN A 162 14.55 15.58 4.86
CA GLN A 162 13.74 16.78 5.01
C GLN A 162 12.56 16.57 5.97
N ARG A 163 11.91 15.42 5.92
CA ARG A 163 10.77 15.08 6.81
C ARG A 163 11.18 15.00 8.28
N ARG A 164 12.37 14.47 8.58
CA ARG A 164 12.91 14.39 9.95
C ARG A 164 13.03 15.75 10.63
N LYS A 165 13.23 16.84 9.88
CA LYS A 165 13.25 18.21 10.42
C LYS A 165 11.91 18.61 11.05
N LYS A 166 10.81 17.99 10.62
CA LYS A 166 9.44 18.23 11.13
C LYS A 166 9.01 17.21 12.19
N LEU A 167 9.90 16.33 12.66
CA LEU A 167 9.57 15.33 13.66
C LEU A 167 8.95 15.91 14.94
N PRO A 168 9.44 17.06 15.49
CA PRO A 168 8.81 17.66 16.67
C PRO A 168 7.33 18.05 16.44
N GLU A 169 6.98 18.54 15.24
CA GLU A 169 5.61 18.88 14.88
C GLU A 169 4.72 17.62 14.81
N PHE A 170 5.24 16.51 14.28
CA PHE A 170 4.51 15.23 14.21
C PHE A 170 4.29 14.62 15.60
N LEU A 171 5.27 14.75 16.49
CA LEU A 171 5.15 14.28 17.88
C LEU A 171 4.18 15.12 18.71
N ALA A 172 4.09 16.42 18.44
CA ALA A 172 3.18 17.32 19.12
C ALA A 172 1.70 17.12 18.73
N ASN A 173 1.44 16.56 17.53
CA ASN A 173 0.10 16.43 16.98
C ASN A 173 -0.14 15.00 16.47
N LYS A 174 -1.25 14.39 16.86
CA LYS A 174 -1.60 13.05 16.38
C LYS A 174 -2.00 13.00 14.93
N ARG A 175 -2.49 14.11 14.41
CA ARG A 175 -2.91 14.29 13.03
C ARG A 175 -2.31 15.58 12.44
N ARG A 176 -2.11 15.60 11.14
CA ARG A 176 -1.72 16.79 10.37
C ARG A 176 -2.83 17.13 9.37
N PRO A 177 -3.11 18.42 9.15
CA PRO A 177 -4.03 18.83 8.09
C PRO A 177 -3.47 18.45 6.71
N ILE A 178 -4.37 18.20 5.77
CA ILE A 178 -4.05 18.04 4.36
C ILE A 178 -4.89 19.00 3.53
N ASP A 179 -4.30 19.47 2.46
CA ASP A 179 -4.95 20.32 1.47
C ASP A 179 -4.54 19.92 0.05
N ARG A 180 -5.10 20.60 -0.92
CA ARG A 180 -4.80 20.35 -2.34
C ARG A 180 -3.32 20.58 -2.69
N ALA A 181 -2.70 21.58 -2.08
CA ALA A 181 -1.28 21.89 -2.30
C ALA A 181 -0.40 20.74 -1.78
N PHE A 182 -0.74 20.20 -0.60
CA PHE A 182 -0.08 19.02 -0.06
C PHE A 182 -0.23 17.81 -0.99
N VAL A 183 -1.44 17.53 -1.50
CA VAL A 183 -1.66 16.40 -2.40
C VAL A 183 -0.86 16.56 -3.70
N ARG A 184 -0.88 17.74 -4.33
CA ARG A 184 -0.04 18.05 -5.51
C ARG A 184 1.44 17.82 -5.25
N SER A 185 1.93 18.15 -4.05
CA SER A 185 3.33 17.97 -3.68
C SER A 185 3.79 16.51 -3.66
N ILE A 186 2.87 15.54 -3.50
CA ILE A 186 3.19 14.11 -3.56
C ILE A 186 3.77 13.74 -4.94
N PHE A 187 3.29 14.41 -6.00
CA PHE A 187 3.64 14.11 -7.38
C PHE A 187 4.82 14.94 -7.93
N SER A 188 5.15 16.06 -7.28
CA SER A 188 6.18 16.97 -7.78
C SER A 188 7.46 17.04 -6.95
N ARG A 189 7.41 16.61 -5.67
CA ARG A 189 8.54 16.77 -4.73
C ARG A 189 9.79 15.98 -5.10
N ASP A 190 9.61 14.77 -5.65
CA ASP A 190 10.73 13.87 -5.96
C ASP A 190 11.19 14.05 -7.42
N HIS A 191 10.24 14.18 -8.34
CA HIS A 191 10.49 14.50 -9.75
C HIS A 191 9.20 15.06 -10.39
N PRO A 192 9.24 16.22 -11.06
CA PRO A 192 8.07 16.77 -11.74
C PRO A 192 7.73 15.95 -13.00
N ASP A 193 6.50 16.16 -13.52
CA ASP A 193 6.01 15.67 -14.81
C ASP A 193 5.85 14.14 -14.95
N CYS A 194 6.06 13.37 -13.90
CA CYS A 194 5.75 11.93 -13.91
C CYS A 194 4.25 11.62 -13.91
N ALA A 195 3.39 12.56 -13.49
CA ALA A 195 1.93 12.42 -13.46
C ALA A 195 1.25 13.48 -14.30
N ASP A 196 0.09 13.15 -14.88
CA ASP A 196 -0.75 14.10 -15.60
C ASP A 196 -1.54 14.98 -14.62
N ALA A 197 -1.68 16.26 -14.92
CA ALA A 197 -2.41 17.22 -14.08
C ALA A 197 -3.84 16.74 -13.77
N ASN A 198 -4.57 16.21 -14.75
CA ASN A 198 -5.93 15.68 -14.55
C ASN A 198 -5.95 14.53 -13.54
N THR A 199 -4.93 13.66 -13.55
CA THR A 199 -4.82 12.57 -12.57
C THR A 199 -4.55 13.12 -11.17
N VAL A 200 -3.67 14.10 -11.06
CA VAL A 200 -3.33 14.74 -9.77
C VAL A 200 -4.55 15.43 -9.15
N GLU A 201 -5.34 16.16 -9.98
CA GLU A 201 -6.54 16.84 -9.50
C GLU A 201 -7.65 15.85 -9.12
N ALA A 202 -7.92 14.83 -9.96
CA ALA A 202 -8.90 13.79 -9.62
C ALA A 202 -8.52 13.05 -8.33
N PHE A 203 -7.23 12.79 -8.12
CA PHE A 203 -6.72 12.19 -6.90
C PHE A 203 -6.90 13.11 -5.68
N ALA A 204 -6.64 14.42 -5.84
CA ALA A 204 -6.86 15.41 -4.79
C ALA A 204 -8.34 15.52 -4.41
N ASP A 205 -9.24 15.57 -5.40
CA ASP A 205 -10.69 15.59 -5.18
C ASP A 205 -11.15 14.36 -4.39
N ALA A 206 -10.69 13.17 -4.80
CA ALA A 206 -11.09 11.92 -4.16
C ALA A 206 -10.58 11.80 -2.71
N ILE A 207 -9.36 12.28 -2.42
CA ILE A 207 -8.82 12.26 -1.05
C ILE A 207 -9.54 13.28 -0.17
N LEU A 208 -9.67 14.53 -0.63
CA LEU A 208 -10.23 15.61 0.17
C LEU A 208 -11.75 15.47 0.40
N ALA A 209 -12.43 14.64 -0.39
CA ALA A 209 -13.81 14.24 -0.13
C ALA A 209 -13.96 13.31 1.09
N LEU A 210 -12.88 12.64 1.52
CA LEU A 210 -12.88 11.66 2.61
C LEU A 210 -12.16 12.17 3.86
N ASP A 211 -11.13 12.97 3.69
CA ASP A 211 -10.21 13.36 4.75
C ASP A 211 -9.78 14.82 4.63
N ASP A 212 -9.75 15.52 5.76
CA ASP A 212 -9.19 16.86 5.95
C ASP A 212 -7.85 16.84 6.69
N SER A 213 -7.54 15.69 7.28
CA SER A 213 -6.33 15.47 8.07
C SER A 213 -5.91 14.00 8.05
N MET A 214 -4.62 13.73 8.27
CA MET A 214 -4.05 12.37 8.28
C MET A 214 -3.29 12.11 9.57
N PRO A 215 -3.28 10.85 10.08
CA PRO A 215 -2.49 10.46 11.25
C PRO A 215 -0.98 10.66 11.03
N ASN A 216 -0.25 10.97 12.10
CA ASN A 216 1.19 11.20 12.06
C ASN A 216 2.04 9.95 12.39
N GLY A 217 1.45 8.86 12.89
CA GLY A 217 2.20 7.72 13.38
C GLY A 217 3.16 7.10 12.38
N THR A 218 2.71 6.94 11.13
CA THR A 218 3.58 6.42 10.07
C THR A 218 4.74 7.36 9.72
N TYR A 219 4.55 8.68 9.83
CA TYR A 219 5.63 9.64 9.65
C TYR A 219 6.62 9.61 10.82
N ILE A 220 6.12 9.48 12.05
CA ILE A 220 6.95 9.32 13.25
C ILE A 220 7.80 8.06 13.12
N ASP A 221 7.19 6.92 12.75
CA ASP A 221 7.93 5.66 12.58
C ASP A 221 9.02 5.78 11.51
N MET A 222 8.69 6.32 10.32
CA MET A 222 9.68 6.50 9.25
C MET A 222 10.77 7.52 9.60
N CYS A 223 10.50 8.51 10.44
CA CYS A 223 11.48 9.51 10.84
C CYS A 223 12.39 9.08 11.99
N SER A 224 11.91 8.19 12.89
CA SER A 224 12.58 7.95 14.18
C SER A 224 12.69 6.50 14.61
N LYS A 225 12.01 5.54 13.94
CA LYS A 225 11.96 4.15 14.41
C LYS A 225 12.37 3.10 13.36
N LEU A 226 12.80 3.52 12.16
CA LEU A 226 13.29 2.56 11.18
C LEU A 226 14.57 1.87 11.65
N PRO A 227 14.74 0.57 11.35
CA PRO A 227 13.82 -0.29 10.64
C PRO A 227 12.71 -0.85 11.55
N VAL A 228 11.45 -0.84 11.04
CA VAL A 228 10.29 -1.46 11.74
C VAL A 228 10.01 -2.89 11.27
N VAL A 229 10.76 -3.36 10.28
CA VAL A 229 10.63 -4.69 9.66
C VAL A 229 11.99 -5.37 9.64
N ASP A 230 12.03 -6.63 10.04
CA ASP A 230 13.20 -7.49 9.94
C ASP A 230 13.11 -8.35 8.67
N PRO A 231 13.94 -8.13 7.63
CA PRO A 231 13.88 -8.89 6.39
C PRO A 231 14.05 -10.39 6.60
N ALA A 232 14.84 -10.84 7.60
CA ALA A 232 15.04 -12.24 7.88
C ALA A 232 13.75 -12.98 8.32
N LYS A 233 12.74 -12.25 8.74
CA LYS A 233 11.43 -12.80 9.14
C LYS A 233 10.36 -12.76 8.04
N ILE A 234 10.69 -12.21 6.87
CA ILE A 234 9.79 -12.22 5.70
C ILE A 234 10.11 -13.46 4.86
N THR A 235 9.44 -14.56 5.13
CA THR A 235 9.70 -15.86 4.50
C THR A 235 8.90 -16.09 3.21
N VAL A 236 7.95 -15.22 2.90
CA VAL A 236 7.08 -15.34 1.73
C VAL A 236 7.77 -14.83 0.45
N PRO A 237 7.38 -15.30 -0.74
CA PRO A 237 7.83 -14.74 -2.00
C PRO A 237 7.64 -13.22 -2.03
N THR A 238 8.68 -12.47 -2.40
CA THR A 238 8.67 -11.01 -2.27
C THR A 238 9.19 -10.30 -3.53
N LEU A 239 8.41 -9.34 -4.04
CA LEU A 239 8.79 -8.39 -5.08
C LEU A 239 9.01 -7.01 -4.46
N LEU A 240 10.17 -6.41 -4.68
CA LEU A 240 10.40 -4.99 -4.42
C LEU A 240 10.20 -4.19 -5.71
N LEU A 241 9.40 -3.13 -5.63
CA LEU A 241 9.18 -2.16 -6.69
C LEU A 241 9.69 -0.79 -6.23
N ARG A 242 10.47 -0.14 -7.08
CA ARG A 242 11.02 1.19 -6.80
C ARG A 242 10.86 2.09 -8.00
N GLY A 243 10.20 3.23 -7.85
CA GLY A 243 10.21 4.27 -8.87
C GLY A 243 11.62 4.81 -9.12
N GLN A 244 11.97 5.01 -10.39
CA GLN A 244 13.29 5.55 -10.80
C GLN A 244 13.65 6.83 -10.02
N PHE A 245 12.67 7.69 -9.78
CA PHE A 245 12.83 9.00 -9.14
C PHE A 245 12.30 9.05 -7.70
N ASP A 246 12.05 7.90 -7.06
CA ASP A 246 11.54 7.88 -5.69
C ASP A 246 12.57 8.40 -4.69
N GLY A 247 12.23 9.49 -4.02
CA GLY A 247 13.10 10.15 -3.02
C GLY A 247 12.99 9.57 -1.61
N ILE A 248 12.11 8.57 -1.38
CA ILE A 248 11.93 7.88 -0.09
C ILE A 248 12.61 6.52 -0.10
N ALA A 249 12.44 5.77 -1.18
CA ALA A 249 12.97 4.43 -1.36
C ALA A 249 14.42 4.48 -1.88
N GLY A 250 15.40 4.54 -0.99
CA GLY A 250 16.82 4.53 -1.33
C GLY A 250 17.22 3.25 -2.06
N MET A 251 18.00 3.35 -3.16
CA MET A 251 18.40 2.18 -3.96
C MET A 251 19.23 1.21 -3.11
N ASP A 252 20.29 1.69 -2.47
CA ASP A 252 21.20 0.85 -1.70
C ASP A 252 20.53 0.25 -0.45
N ASP A 253 19.63 1.01 0.19
CA ASP A 253 18.80 0.55 1.29
C ASP A 253 17.93 -0.65 0.87
N LEU A 254 17.31 -0.57 -0.31
CA LEU A 254 16.49 -1.65 -0.85
C LEU A 254 17.31 -2.86 -1.32
N ILE A 255 18.47 -2.65 -1.92
CA ILE A 255 19.37 -3.74 -2.30
C ILE A 255 19.83 -4.51 -1.07
N GLU A 256 20.16 -3.81 0.01
CA GLU A 256 20.58 -4.46 1.25
C GLU A 256 19.43 -5.21 1.93
N PHE A 257 18.22 -4.66 1.92
CA PHE A 257 17.01 -5.36 2.34
C PHE A 257 16.77 -6.63 1.51
N PHE A 258 16.86 -6.51 0.19
CA PHE A 258 16.65 -7.61 -0.77
C PHE A 258 17.62 -8.77 -0.54
N LYS A 259 18.90 -8.48 -0.29
CA LYS A 259 19.91 -9.51 0.00
C LYS A 259 19.54 -10.35 1.23
N ARG A 260 18.96 -9.72 2.25
CA ARG A 260 18.62 -10.35 3.54
C ARG A 260 17.32 -11.12 3.55
N LEU A 261 16.47 -11.00 2.51
CA LEU A 261 15.25 -11.80 2.39
C LEU A 261 15.61 -13.30 2.25
N PRO A 262 15.07 -14.19 3.10
CA PRO A 262 15.41 -15.61 3.05
C PRO A 262 14.75 -16.37 1.89
N SER A 263 13.60 -15.90 1.39
CA SER A 263 12.91 -16.55 0.28
C SER A 263 13.77 -16.55 -0.98
N PRO A 264 13.99 -17.70 -1.65
CA PRO A 264 14.66 -17.76 -2.96
C PRO A 264 13.78 -17.16 -4.08
N ASP A 265 12.46 -17.16 -3.94
CA ASP A 265 11.52 -16.50 -4.85
C ASP A 265 11.40 -15.01 -4.49
N LYS A 266 12.40 -14.24 -4.89
CA LYS A 266 12.45 -12.80 -4.66
C LYS A 266 12.89 -12.03 -5.90
N GLN A 267 12.28 -10.86 -6.13
CA GLN A 267 12.54 -10.02 -7.30
C GLN A 267 12.71 -8.56 -6.88
N PHE A 268 13.48 -7.81 -7.64
CA PHE A 268 13.64 -6.37 -7.49
C PHE A 268 13.53 -5.68 -8.85
N THR A 269 12.63 -4.70 -8.95
CA THR A 269 12.38 -3.97 -10.21
C THR A 269 12.42 -2.47 -9.98
N VAL A 270 13.18 -1.78 -10.84
CA VAL A 270 13.17 -0.32 -10.93
C VAL A 270 12.19 0.10 -12.02
N LEU A 271 11.23 0.94 -11.66
CA LEU A 271 10.14 1.39 -12.52
C LEU A 271 10.57 2.67 -13.26
N ASN A 272 10.82 2.56 -14.56
CA ASN A 272 11.27 3.68 -15.39
C ASN A 272 10.20 4.79 -15.48
N GLY A 273 10.61 6.05 -15.29
CA GLY A 273 9.74 7.22 -15.38
C GLY A 273 8.67 7.29 -14.28
N ILE A 274 8.86 6.59 -13.18
CA ILE A 274 7.99 6.60 -12.00
C ILE A 274 8.71 7.29 -10.83
N SER A 275 8.01 8.14 -10.09
CA SER A 275 8.47 8.66 -8.80
C SER A 275 7.85 7.87 -7.63
N HIS A 276 7.10 8.49 -6.70
CA HIS A 276 6.63 7.82 -5.49
C HIS A 276 5.23 7.17 -5.60
N ALA A 277 4.31 7.74 -6.38
CA ALA A 277 2.90 7.29 -6.44
C ALA A 277 2.62 6.47 -7.70
N SER A 278 3.06 5.23 -7.75
CA SER A 278 3.21 4.41 -8.95
C SER A 278 1.95 4.31 -9.83
N PHE A 279 0.76 4.11 -9.25
CA PHE A 279 -0.48 3.91 -10.01
C PHE A 279 -1.07 5.20 -10.58
N GLN A 280 -0.74 6.37 -10.05
CA GLN A 280 -1.25 7.66 -10.51
C GLN A 280 -0.32 8.34 -11.53
N GLN A 281 0.79 7.70 -11.92
CA GLN A 281 1.76 8.29 -12.86
C GLN A 281 1.51 7.86 -14.30
N LYS A 282 2.20 8.52 -15.26
CA LYS A 282 2.01 8.27 -16.70
C LYS A 282 2.28 6.82 -17.09
N ASN A 283 3.31 6.20 -16.48
CA ASN A 283 3.73 4.83 -16.76
C ASN A 283 3.00 3.76 -15.93
N TYR A 284 1.83 4.05 -15.35
CA TYR A 284 1.08 3.16 -14.46
C TYR A 284 0.78 1.77 -15.05
N LYS A 285 0.49 1.68 -16.36
CA LYS A 285 0.20 0.38 -17.00
C LYS A 285 1.38 -0.58 -16.95
N MET A 286 2.61 -0.06 -17.01
CA MET A 286 3.82 -0.87 -16.81
C MET A 286 3.83 -1.49 -15.41
N VAL A 287 3.44 -0.71 -14.38
CA VAL A 287 3.37 -1.20 -13.00
C VAL A 287 2.31 -2.29 -12.86
N TYR A 288 1.14 -2.12 -13.49
CA TYR A 288 0.08 -3.13 -13.51
C TYR A 288 0.56 -4.46 -14.12
N GLN A 289 1.25 -4.39 -15.27
CA GLN A 289 1.75 -5.57 -15.97
C GLN A 289 2.82 -6.32 -15.14
N ILE A 290 3.76 -5.59 -14.54
CA ILE A 290 4.81 -6.17 -13.68
C ILE A 290 4.17 -6.87 -12.48
N LEU A 291 3.23 -6.19 -11.80
CA LEU A 291 2.55 -6.73 -10.64
C LEU A 291 1.70 -7.95 -10.99
N HIS A 292 0.97 -7.90 -12.11
CA HIS A 292 0.18 -9.03 -12.61
C HIS A 292 1.07 -10.24 -12.94
N ALA A 293 2.16 -10.03 -13.68
CA ALA A 293 3.11 -11.09 -14.01
C ALA A 293 3.68 -11.74 -12.76
N TYR A 294 4.04 -10.94 -11.75
CA TYR A 294 4.53 -11.44 -10.46
C TYR A 294 3.46 -12.26 -9.70
N PHE A 295 2.21 -11.80 -9.69
CA PHE A 295 1.13 -12.50 -8.98
C PHE A 295 0.64 -13.78 -9.68
N THR A 296 0.86 -13.90 -10.98
CA THR A 296 0.43 -15.06 -11.79
C THR A 296 1.57 -16.01 -12.13
N GLN A 297 2.82 -15.67 -11.84
CA GLN A 297 3.94 -16.56 -12.13
C GLN A 297 3.83 -17.88 -11.35
N PRO A 298 4.24 -19.01 -11.96
CA PRO A 298 4.29 -20.29 -11.26
C PRO A 298 5.32 -20.25 -10.11
N ALA A 299 5.15 -21.12 -9.14
CA ALA A 299 6.19 -21.35 -8.15
C ALA A 299 7.47 -21.87 -8.85
N PRO A 300 8.67 -21.50 -8.35
CA PRO A 300 9.92 -22.02 -8.91
C PRO A 300 9.94 -23.54 -8.90
N ALA A 301 10.24 -24.16 -10.05
CA ALA A 301 10.35 -25.61 -10.16
C ALA A 301 11.64 -26.14 -9.51
N TYR A 302 12.65 -25.29 -9.38
CA TYR A 302 13.91 -25.58 -8.70
C TYR A 302 14.27 -24.45 -7.76
N THR A 303 14.56 -24.79 -6.51
CA THR A 303 15.15 -23.90 -5.51
C THR A 303 16.40 -24.58 -4.97
N ALA A 304 17.57 -23.94 -5.09
CA ALA A 304 18.75 -24.45 -4.43
C ALA A 304 18.47 -24.52 -2.91
N HIS A 305 18.67 -25.67 -2.33
CA HIS A 305 18.68 -25.79 -0.88
C HIS A 305 19.96 -25.11 -0.38
N SER A 306 19.83 -23.98 0.34
CA SER A 306 20.92 -23.32 1.05
C SER A 306 21.31 -24.13 2.27
#